data_d71966fcd158cf3aaf773f713adac754
#
_entry.id   d71966fcd158cf3aaf773f713adac754
#
_cell.length_a   1.000
_cell.length_b   1.000
_cell.length_c   1.000
_cell.angle_alpha   90.00
_cell.angle_beta   90.00
_cell.angle_gamma   90.00
#
_symmetry.space_group_name_H-M   'P 1'
#
loop_
_entity.id
_entity.type
_entity.pdbx_description
1 polymer ?
#
loop_
_entity_poly.entity_id
_entity_poly.type
_entity_poly.pdbx_seq_one_letter_code
_entity_poly.pdbx_strand_id
1 'polypeptide(L)'
;MPTPQTWPRSLVWATDLQVLPASRVVERREGYLVVRSPENPLHHWGNFLLFDGPPASGDGERWEQLFEAEFSATPGVDHRAFGWEGTDAAEGEARAEFAARGYELEQLVGLLAAKGGARAHPRENREVTIAPLDPRPGAEPELWEQVMAIWSASSEEEEPGDLEARRAFVRRRLGELRALFVAGSGSWYVALEGDPGEVVGCCGIVAAGPVGRFQSVDTRADRRRRGICSRLVVEACRHSERHYGVERFVLVADAGYHALGLYESLGFEPVERIACVKLDPTATPAGGTAAAAG
;
A
#
# COMPACT_ATOMS: atom_id res chain seq x y z
N MET A 1 19.33 30.12 -2.90
CA MET A 1 17.89 29.96 -2.68
C MET A 1 17.70 28.53 -2.22
N PRO A 2 17.17 28.24 -1.04
CA PRO A 2 16.83 26.87 -0.69
C PRO A 2 15.79 26.38 -1.70
N THR A 3 16.01 25.19 -2.25
CA THR A 3 15.05 24.49 -3.10
C THR A 3 13.72 24.41 -2.33
N PRO A 4 12.57 24.69 -2.93
CA PRO A 4 11.30 24.52 -2.23
C PRO A 4 11.23 23.06 -1.75
N GLN A 5 11.10 22.92 -0.44
CA GLN A 5 11.02 21.60 0.21
C GLN A 5 9.77 20.92 -0.34
N THR A 6 9.95 19.91 -1.17
CA THR A 6 8.83 19.12 -1.71
C THR A 6 8.13 18.44 -0.54
N TRP A 7 6.85 18.66 -0.43
CA TRP A 7 6.01 18.07 0.58
C TRP A 7 5.11 16.99 -0.07
N PRO A 8 4.90 15.78 0.49
CA PRO A 8 5.38 15.29 1.79
C PRO A 8 6.91 15.04 1.82
N ARG A 9 7.50 15.12 3.03
CA ARG A 9 8.92 14.84 3.28
C ARG A 9 9.17 13.36 3.46
N SER A 10 8.22 12.65 4.09
CA SER A 10 8.24 11.19 4.22
C SER A 10 8.21 10.52 2.86
N LEU A 11 9.13 9.58 2.64
CA LEU A 11 9.21 8.78 1.42
C LEU A 11 7.95 7.91 1.24
N VAL A 12 7.42 7.36 2.33
CA VAL A 12 6.18 6.58 2.32
C VAL A 12 5.04 7.45 1.79
N TRP A 13 4.73 8.59 2.45
CA TRP A 13 3.65 9.47 2.01
C TRP A 13 3.85 10.03 0.61
N ALA A 14 5.08 10.42 0.26
CA ALA A 14 5.37 10.92 -1.08
C ALA A 14 5.09 9.87 -2.15
N THR A 15 5.45 8.60 -1.89
CA THR A 15 5.21 7.51 -2.85
C THR A 15 3.78 7.01 -2.81
N ASP A 16 3.06 7.11 -1.70
CA ASP A 16 1.62 6.80 -1.64
C ASP A 16 0.80 7.76 -2.51
N LEU A 17 1.15 9.05 -2.51
CA LEU A 17 0.51 10.01 -3.42
C LEU A 17 0.80 9.70 -4.91
N GLN A 18 1.94 9.09 -5.23
CA GLN A 18 2.31 8.74 -6.61
C GLN A 18 1.48 7.58 -7.18
N VAL A 19 1.07 6.64 -6.33
CA VAL A 19 0.30 5.46 -6.73
C VAL A 19 -1.20 5.69 -6.81
N LEU A 20 -1.68 6.87 -6.42
CA LEU A 20 -3.08 7.26 -6.57
C LEU A 20 -3.42 7.53 -8.05
N PRO A 21 -4.70 7.38 -8.44
CA PRO A 21 -5.12 7.62 -9.83
C PRO A 21 -4.82 9.05 -10.29
N ALA A 22 -4.75 9.25 -11.61
CA ALA A 22 -4.51 10.57 -12.19
C ALA A 22 -5.62 11.59 -11.83
N SER A 23 -6.83 11.11 -11.54
CA SER A 23 -7.99 11.90 -11.11
C SER A 23 -7.93 12.35 -9.64
N ARG A 24 -6.91 11.92 -8.87
CA ARG A 24 -6.76 12.35 -7.49
C ARG A 24 -6.69 13.87 -7.35
N VAL A 25 -7.25 14.36 -6.27
CA VAL A 25 -7.13 15.75 -5.87
C VAL A 25 -6.29 15.84 -4.60
N VAL A 26 -5.26 16.67 -4.61
CA VAL A 26 -4.41 16.94 -3.45
C VAL A 26 -4.39 18.43 -3.21
N GLU A 27 -4.93 18.87 -2.08
CA GLU A 27 -5.07 20.28 -1.75
C GLU A 27 -4.38 20.60 -0.44
N ARG A 28 -3.55 21.65 -0.43
CA ARG A 28 -2.90 22.14 0.78
C ARG A 28 -3.85 23.02 1.58
N ARG A 29 -3.93 22.74 2.87
CA ARG A 29 -4.55 23.56 3.91
C ARG A 29 -3.49 24.04 4.90
N GLU A 30 -3.87 24.88 5.84
CA GLU A 30 -2.98 25.26 6.93
C GLU A 30 -2.78 24.06 7.88
N GLY A 31 -1.56 23.52 7.92
CA GLY A 31 -1.17 22.42 8.78
C GLY A 31 -1.44 21.00 8.23
N TYR A 32 -2.09 20.82 7.06
CA TYR A 32 -2.36 19.51 6.49
C TYR A 32 -2.60 19.49 4.97
N LEU A 33 -2.53 18.32 4.35
CA LEU A 33 -3.08 18.06 3.00
C LEU A 33 -4.42 17.35 3.11
N VAL A 34 -5.30 17.67 2.16
CA VAL A 34 -6.49 16.88 1.85
C VAL A 34 -6.21 16.06 0.62
N VAL A 35 -6.35 14.76 0.73
CA VAL A 35 -6.18 13.82 -0.39
C VAL A 35 -7.52 13.19 -0.70
N ARG A 36 -7.94 13.27 -1.97
CA ARG A 36 -9.21 12.70 -2.45
C ARG A 36 -9.01 11.84 -3.69
N SER A 37 -9.65 10.68 -3.70
CA SER A 37 -9.80 9.80 -4.86
C SER A 37 -11.30 9.65 -5.17
N PRO A 38 -11.90 10.57 -5.93
CA PRO A 38 -13.35 10.64 -6.12
C PRO A 38 -13.94 9.36 -6.74
N GLU A 39 -13.16 8.66 -7.55
CA GLU A 39 -13.60 7.42 -8.22
C GLU A 39 -13.56 6.19 -7.32
N ASN A 40 -12.87 6.28 -6.16
CA ASN A 40 -12.75 5.18 -5.20
C ASN A 40 -12.94 5.67 -3.75
N PRO A 41 -14.17 5.96 -3.33
CA PRO A 41 -14.47 6.44 -1.98
C PRO A 41 -14.15 5.42 -0.90
N LEU A 42 -14.07 4.13 -1.21
CA LEU A 42 -13.70 3.07 -0.26
C LEU A 42 -12.20 2.99 0.03
N HIS A 43 -11.37 3.72 -0.72
CA HIS A 43 -9.92 3.70 -0.52
C HIS A 43 -9.51 4.62 0.64
N HIS A 44 -9.23 4.07 1.82
CA HIS A 44 -8.86 4.83 3.02
C HIS A 44 -7.67 5.77 2.73
N TRP A 45 -6.56 5.23 2.24
CA TRP A 45 -5.36 5.99 1.88
C TRP A 45 -5.44 6.69 0.52
N GLY A 46 -6.62 6.79 -0.04
CA GLY A 46 -6.98 7.63 -1.17
C GLY A 46 -7.89 8.80 -0.77
N ASN A 47 -8.49 8.75 0.44
CA ASN A 47 -9.40 9.76 0.97
C ASN A 47 -9.05 10.01 2.44
N PHE A 48 -8.05 10.87 2.70
CA PHE A 48 -7.49 11.07 4.02
C PHE A 48 -6.94 12.49 4.22
N LEU A 49 -6.64 12.82 5.46
CA LEU A 49 -5.89 14.03 5.81
C LEU A 49 -4.47 13.65 6.20
N LEU A 50 -3.47 14.37 5.66
CA LEU A 50 -2.07 14.21 6.01
C LEU A 50 -1.58 15.47 6.71
N PHE A 51 -1.29 15.37 8.01
CA PHE A 51 -0.88 16.49 8.85
C PHE A 51 0.64 16.72 8.83
N ASP A 52 1.06 17.94 9.15
CA ASP A 52 2.47 18.36 9.15
C ASP A 52 3.32 17.72 10.26
N GLY A 53 2.68 17.08 11.23
CA GLY A 53 3.34 16.39 12.35
C GLY A 53 2.38 15.53 13.16
N PRO A 54 2.91 14.79 14.13
CA PRO A 54 2.12 13.90 14.97
C PRO A 54 1.08 14.65 15.81
N PRO A 55 -0.02 13.98 16.19
CA PRO A 55 -1.12 14.62 16.89
C PRO A 55 -0.74 15.03 18.32
N ALA A 56 -1.11 16.25 18.69
CA ALA A 56 -1.05 16.75 20.07
C ALA A 56 -2.31 16.35 20.86
N SER A 57 -2.29 16.57 22.17
CA SER A 57 -3.45 16.38 23.03
C SER A 57 -4.62 17.28 22.57
N GLY A 58 -5.82 16.71 22.43
CA GLY A 58 -7.03 17.37 21.89
C GLY A 58 -7.17 17.32 20.38
N ASP A 59 -6.18 16.81 19.64
CA ASP A 59 -6.25 16.70 18.18
C ASP A 59 -7.25 15.64 17.72
N GLY A 60 -7.58 14.65 18.52
CA GLY A 60 -8.52 13.62 18.12
C GLY A 60 -9.87 14.18 17.66
N GLU A 61 -10.48 15.06 18.45
CA GLU A 61 -11.74 15.71 18.07
C GLU A 61 -11.56 16.75 16.96
N ARG A 62 -10.49 17.53 17.02
CA ARG A 62 -10.20 18.55 16.02
C ARG A 62 -10.00 17.96 14.64
N TRP A 63 -9.29 16.85 14.51
CA TRP A 63 -9.03 16.20 13.23
C TRP A 63 -10.29 15.55 12.65
N GLU A 64 -11.18 15.00 13.51
CA GLU A 64 -12.50 14.53 13.06
C GLU A 64 -13.35 15.68 12.49
N GLN A 65 -13.37 16.84 13.16
CA GLN A 65 -14.10 18.01 12.65
C GLN A 65 -13.54 18.50 11.31
N LEU A 66 -12.21 18.50 11.15
CA LEU A 66 -11.58 18.84 9.88
C LEU A 66 -11.93 17.81 8.77
N PHE A 67 -11.91 16.54 9.10
CA PHE A 67 -12.28 15.49 8.14
C PHE A 67 -13.74 15.63 7.71
N GLU A 68 -14.65 15.86 8.64
CA GLU A 68 -16.06 16.09 8.35
C GLU A 68 -16.26 17.30 7.45
N ALA A 69 -15.56 18.42 7.73
CA ALA A 69 -15.63 19.63 6.90
C ALA A 69 -15.16 19.38 5.46
N GLU A 70 -14.17 18.51 5.25
CA GLU A 70 -13.60 18.24 3.93
C GLU A 70 -14.32 17.12 3.17
N PHE A 71 -14.95 16.14 3.86
CA PHE A 71 -15.49 14.95 3.23
C PHE A 71 -17.00 14.75 3.37
N SER A 72 -17.71 15.53 4.20
CA SER A 72 -19.18 15.39 4.38
C SER A 72 -19.99 15.48 3.08
N ALA A 73 -19.48 16.17 2.08
CA ALA A 73 -20.10 16.27 0.76
C ALA A 73 -19.64 15.18 -0.24
N THR A 74 -18.80 14.23 0.20
CA THR A 74 -18.24 13.18 -0.67
C THR A 74 -18.97 11.86 -0.42
N PRO A 75 -19.91 11.44 -1.29
CA PRO A 75 -20.68 10.23 -1.07
C PRO A 75 -19.81 8.98 -1.03
N GLY A 76 -20.05 8.10 -0.05
CA GLY A 76 -19.39 6.81 0.08
C GLY A 76 -18.02 6.86 0.79
N VAL A 77 -17.60 8.02 1.29
CA VAL A 77 -16.47 8.13 2.22
C VAL A 77 -17.02 8.09 3.64
N ASP A 78 -17.15 6.88 4.18
CA ASP A 78 -17.72 6.63 5.52
C ASP A 78 -16.63 6.39 6.58
N HIS A 79 -15.41 6.09 6.15
CA HIS A 79 -14.23 5.92 7.02
C HIS A 79 -13.62 7.27 7.42
N ARG A 80 -12.68 7.24 8.37
CA ARG A 80 -11.76 8.35 8.65
C ARG A 80 -10.33 7.83 8.67
N ALA A 81 -9.42 8.55 8.00
CA ALA A 81 -8.01 8.19 7.95
C ALA A 81 -7.14 9.43 8.13
N PHE A 82 -6.16 9.35 9.02
CA PHE A 82 -5.24 10.42 9.35
C PHE A 82 -3.80 9.92 9.29
N GLY A 83 -3.01 10.53 8.42
CA GLY A 83 -1.57 10.38 8.42
C GLY A 83 -0.90 11.65 8.96
N TRP A 84 0.36 11.55 9.31
CA TRP A 84 1.18 12.71 9.68
C TRP A 84 2.62 12.54 9.26
N GLU A 85 3.29 13.67 9.08
CA GLU A 85 4.71 13.73 8.78
C GLU A 85 5.54 13.28 9.99
N GLY A 86 6.50 12.42 9.73
CA GLY A 86 7.44 11.85 10.68
C GLY A 86 8.13 10.66 10.04
N THR A 87 9.28 10.29 10.55
CA THR A 87 10.09 9.17 10.02
C THR A 87 10.51 8.17 11.09
N ASP A 88 10.05 8.37 12.32
CA ASP A 88 10.40 7.61 13.52
C ASP A 88 9.20 6.90 14.18
N ALA A 89 8.04 6.89 13.49
CA ALA A 89 6.76 6.37 13.98
C ALA A 89 6.28 7.05 15.29
N ALA A 90 6.59 8.33 15.47
CA ALA A 90 6.06 9.08 16.60
C ALA A 90 4.53 9.08 16.58
N GLU A 91 3.92 8.52 17.64
CA GLU A 91 2.46 8.32 17.73
C GLU A 91 1.74 9.58 18.21
N GLY A 92 2.49 10.55 18.72
CA GLY A 92 1.95 11.78 19.29
C GLY A 92 1.28 11.60 20.66
N GLU A 93 0.71 12.67 21.17
CA GLU A 93 0.07 12.70 22.49
C GLU A 93 -1.39 12.21 22.46
N ALA A 94 -2.05 12.28 21.30
CA ALA A 94 -3.47 11.94 21.15
C ALA A 94 -3.73 10.44 20.90
N ARG A 95 -2.73 9.55 21.00
CA ARG A 95 -2.89 8.10 20.80
C ARG A 95 -4.07 7.51 21.60
N ALA A 96 -4.14 7.84 22.91
CA ALA A 96 -5.19 7.35 23.77
C ALA A 96 -6.58 7.89 23.38
N GLU A 97 -6.64 9.13 22.86
CA GLU A 97 -7.87 9.74 22.36
C GLU A 97 -8.40 9.02 21.14
N PHE A 98 -7.52 8.73 20.18
CA PHE A 98 -7.88 7.97 18.98
C PHE A 98 -8.31 6.55 19.32
N ALA A 99 -7.58 5.86 20.20
CA ALA A 99 -7.95 4.52 20.66
C ALA A 99 -9.32 4.50 21.36
N ALA A 100 -9.61 5.50 22.23
CA ALA A 100 -10.90 5.63 22.89
C ALA A 100 -12.07 5.91 21.93
N ARG A 101 -11.78 6.45 20.74
CA ARG A 101 -12.73 6.72 19.66
C ARG A 101 -12.85 5.55 18.68
N GLY A 102 -12.12 4.45 18.91
CA GLY A 102 -12.17 3.24 18.09
C GLY A 102 -11.24 3.23 16.88
N TYR A 103 -10.32 4.20 16.76
CA TYR A 103 -9.32 4.19 15.70
C TYR A 103 -8.30 3.08 15.91
N GLU A 104 -7.90 2.46 14.83
CA GLU A 104 -6.74 1.58 14.74
C GLU A 104 -5.49 2.41 14.47
N LEU A 105 -4.44 2.18 15.26
CA LEU A 105 -3.11 2.74 15.01
C LEU A 105 -2.33 1.76 14.15
N GLU A 106 -1.83 2.23 13.02
CA GLU A 106 -0.92 1.51 12.15
C GLU A 106 0.49 2.08 12.24
N GLN A 107 1.49 1.22 12.25
CA GLN A 107 2.89 1.58 12.12
C GLN A 107 3.46 0.91 10.88
N LEU A 108 3.96 1.70 9.95
CA LEU A 108 4.47 1.22 8.68
C LEU A 108 5.97 1.47 8.57
N VAL A 109 6.67 0.54 7.94
CA VAL A 109 8.10 0.63 7.64
C VAL A 109 8.28 0.87 6.16
N GLY A 110 8.91 1.97 5.81
CA GLY A 110 9.40 2.23 4.47
C GLY A 110 10.76 1.57 4.27
N LEU A 111 10.84 0.67 3.29
CA LEU A 111 12.07 -0.01 2.91
C LEU A 111 12.51 0.47 1.52
N LEU A 112 13.80 0.62 1.33
CA LEU A 112 14.40 1.13 0.10
C LEU A 112 15.45 0.15 -0.43
N ALA A 113 15.40 -0.15 -1.73
CA ALA A 113 16.48 -0.78 -2.45
C ALA A 113 16.93 0.13 -3.61
N ALA A 114 18.23 0.34 -3.76
CA ALA A 114 18.80 1.03 -4.91
C ALA A 114 18.81 0.12 -6.15
N LYS A 115 18.95 0.72 -7.33
CA LYS A 115 19.18 0.00 -8.59
C LYS A 115 20.30 -1.02 -8.46
N GLY A 116 20.05 -2.26 -8.85
CA GLY A 116 20.98 -3.38 -8.70
C GLY A 116 21.15 -3.86 -7.25
N GLY A 117 20.48 -3.26 -6.26
CA GLY A 117 20.52 -3.64 -4.85
C GLY A 117 19.64 -4.86 -4.53
N ALA A 118 18.59 -5.10 -5.31
CA ALA A 118 17.75 -6.26 -5.12
C ALA A 118 18.52 -7.56 -5.43
N ARG A 119 18.62 -8.45 -4.45
CA ARG A 119 19.45 -9.67 -4.48
C ARG A 119 18.62 -10.93 -4.46
N ALA A 120 19.01 -11.92 -5.28
CA ALA A 120 18.39 -13.22 -5.27
C ALA A 120 18.55 -13.92 -3.92
N HIS A 121 17.46 -14.44 -3.37
CA HIS A 121 17.49 -15.23 -2.15
C HIS A 121 17.98 -16.67 -2.46
N PRO A 122 18.83 -17.31 -1.61
CA PRO A 122 19.29 -18.68 -1.86
C PRO A 122 18.17 -19.72 -2.01
N ARG A 123 17.00 -19.46 -1.39
CA ARG A 123 15.80 -20.33 -1.48
C ARG A 123 14.74 -19.77 -2.42
N GLU A 124 15.13 -18.94 -3.42
CA GLU A 124 14.17 -18.47 -4.43
C GLU A 124 13.60 -19.65 -5.23
N ASN A 125 12.35 -19.55 -5.62
CA ASN A 125 11.71 -20.54 -6.48
C ASN A 125 12.09 -20.28 -7.95
N ARG A 126 12.87 -21.18 -8.55
CA ARG A 126 13.32 -21.08 -9.95
C ARG A 126 12.39 -21.78 -10.93
N GLU A 127 11.37 -22.49 -10.43
CA GLU A 127 10.40 -23.22 -11.27
C GLU A 127 9.27 -22.30 -11.75
N VAL A 128 9.04 -21.17 -11.06
CA VAL A 128 8.07 -20.16 -11.51
C VAL A 128 8.65 -19.23 -12.55
N THR A 129 7.86 -18.91 -13.56
CA THR A 129 8.16 -17.87 -14.55
C THR A 129 7.60 -16.54 -14.08
N ILE A 130 8.42 -15.48 -14.09
CA ILE A 130 7.95 -14.12 -13.78
C ILE A 130 7.72 -13.36 -15.07
N ALA A 131 6.51 -12.81 -15.22
CA ALA A 131 6.12 -12.04 -16.40
C ALA A 131 5.39 -10.76 -16.01
N PRO A 132 5.61 -9.64 -16.75
CA PRO A 132 4.72 -8.49 -16.66
C PRO A 132 3.40 -8.82 -17.36
N LEU A 133 2.28 -8.37 -16.82
CA LEU A 133 0.98 -8.47 -17.47
C LEU A 133 0.76 -7.30 -18.46
N ASP A 134 0.08 -7.59 -19.55
CA ASP A 134 -0.40 -6.55 -20.47
C ASP A 134 -1.55 -5.77 -19.79
N PRO A 135 -1.39 -4.47 -19.49
CA PRO A 135 -2.43 -3.70 -18.80
C PRO A 135 -3.58 -3.27 -19.71
N ARG A 136 -3.48 -3.44 -21.03
CA ARG A 136 -4.50 -2.96 -21.97
C ARG A 136 -5.85 -3.63 -21.73
N PRO A 137 -6.97 -2.92 -21.93
CA PRO A 137 -8.30 -3.51 -21.81
C PRO A 137 -8.46 -4.75 -22.69
N GLY A 138 -8.97 -5.84 -22.08
CA GLY A 138 -9.21 -7.11 -22.78
C GLY A 138 -7.98 -8.00 -22.97
N ALA A 139 -6.77 -7.53 -22.64
CA ALA A 139 -5.58 -8.38 -22.66
C ALA A 139 -5.53 -9.28 -21.40
N GLU A 140 -5.17 -10.54 -21.59
CA GLU A 140 -4.92 -11.54 -20.55
C GLU A 140 -6.00 -11.61 -19.44
N PRO A 141 -7.32 -11.66 -19.78
CA PRO A 141 -8.39 -11.49 -18.80
C PRO A 141 -8.34 -12.55 -17.71
N GLU A 142 -8.00 -13.80 -18.03
CA GLU A 142 -7.92 -14.90 -17.06
C GLU A 142 -6.81 -14.69 -16.03
N LEU A 143 -5.67 -14.10 -16.42
CA LEU A 143 -4.58 -13.81 -15.50
C LEU A 143 -4.93 -12.64 -14.58
N TRP A 144 -5.61 -11.61 -15.10
CA TRP A 144 -6.10 -10.50 -14.28
C TRP A 144 -7.17 -10.94 -13.26
N GLU A 145 -8.05 -11.88 -13.62
CA GLU A 145 -9.02 -12.47 -12.69
C GLU A 145 -8.31 -13.25 -11.57
N GLN A 146 -7.26 -14.01 -11.89
CA GLN A 146 -6.46 -14.71 -10.88
C GLN A 146 -5.72 -13.74 -9.95
N VAL A 147 -5.18 -12.64 -10.48
CA VAL A 147 -4.57 -11.55 -9.67
C VAL A 147 -5.61 -10.98 -8.70
N MET A 148 -6.81 -10.64 -9.19
CA MET A 148 -7.88 -10.10 -8.37
C MET A 148 -8.29 -11.10 -7.26
N ALA A 149 -8.35 -12.38 -7.56
CA ALA A 149 -8.68 -13.42 -6.59
C ALA A 149 -7.60 -13.54 -5.49
N ILE A 150 -6.32 -13.52 -5.84
CA ILE A 150 -5.20 -13.58 -4.88
C ILE A 150 -5.22 -12.35 -3.98
N TRP A 151 -5.31 -11.14 -4.55
CA TRP A 151 -5.32 -9.91 -3.76
C TRP A 151 -6.54 -9.84 -2.83
N SER A 152 -7.75 -10.21 -3.30
CA SER A 152 -8.95 -10.25 -2.46
C SER A 152 -8.80 -11.23 -1.29
N ALA A 153 -8.21 -12.40 -1.53
CA ALA A 153 -7.99 -13.39 -0.48
C ALA A 153 -6.96 -12.93 0.56
N SER A 154 -5.84 -12.33 0.13
CA SER A 154 -4.83 -11.76 1.05
C SER A 154 -5.42 -10.64 1.90
N SER A 155 -6.20 -9.74 1.29
CA SER A 155 -6.84 -8.64 2.02
C SER A 155 -7.88 -9.14 3.04
N GLU A 156 -8.58 -10.26 2.77
CA GLU A 156 -9.53 -10.86 3.71
C GLU A 156 -8.81 -11.51 4.90
N GLU A 157 -7.63 -12.09 4.70
CA GLU A 157 -6.81 -12.63 5.79
C GLU A 157 -6.29 -11.51 6.72
N GLU A 158 -5.92 -10.36 6.15
CA GLU A 158 -5.41 -9.21 6.90
C GLU A 158 -6.52 -8.47 7.66
N GLU A 159 -7.66 -8.25 7.02
CA GLU A 159 -8.81 -7.52 7.57
C GLU A 159 -10.11 -8.28 7.28
N PRO A 160 -10.54 -9.23 8.12
CA PRO A 160 -11.81 -9.94 7.93
C PRO A 160 -13.01 -8.98 7.98
N GLY A 161 -13.97 -9.16 7.04
CA GLY A 161 -15.16 -8.30 6.97
C GLY A 161 -16.07 -8.61 5.80
N ASP A 162 -16.73 -7.59 5.25
CA ASP A 162 -17.60 -7.72 4.08
C ASP A 162 -16.78 -8.07 2.82
N LEU A 163 -16.88 -9.32 2.42
CA LEU A 163 -16.16 -9.86 1.26
C LEU A 163 -16.56 -9.16 -0.05
N GLU A 164 -17.82 -8.74 -0.18
CA GLU A 164 -18.31 -8.11 -1.41
C GLU A 164 -17.80 -6.67 -1.54
N ALA A 165 -17.84 -5.90 -0.45
CA ALA A 165 -17.25 -4.57 -0.37
C ALA A 165 -15.74 -4.62 -0.65
N ARG A 166 -15.03 -5.59 -0.09
CA ARG A 166 -13.61 -5.81 -0.31
C ARG A 166 -13.28 -6.14 -1.78
N ARG A 167 -14.02 -7.07 -2.39
CA ARG A 167 -13.84 -7.38 -3.81
C ARG A 167 -14.14 -6.17 -4.70
N ALA A 168 -15.13 -5.36 -4.35
CA ALA A 168 -15.41 -4.12 -5.05
C ALA A 168 -14.26 -3.12 -4.92
N PHE A 169 -13.68 -2.97 -3.73
CA PHE A 169 -12.49 -2.15 -3.48
C PHE A 169 -11.30 -2.64 -4.32
N VAL A 170 -10.94 -3.94 -4.22
CA VAL A 170 -9.80 -4.52 -4.98
C VAL A 170 -9.99 -4.33 -6.49
N ARG A 171 -11.21 -4.57 -7.00
CA ARG A 171 -11.51 -4.37 -8.43
C ARG A 171 -11.28 -2.93 -8.86
N ARG A 172 -11.78 -1.96 -8.09
CA ARG A 172 -11.59 -0.53 -8.39
C ARG A 172 -10.10 -0.16 -8.32
N ARG A 173 -9.44 -0.55 -7.24
CA ARG A 173 -8.03 -0.24 -7.02
C ARG A 173 -7.14 -0.84 -8.10
N LEU A 174 -7.39 -2.09 -8.49
CA LEU A 174 -6.67 -2.74 -9.59
C LEU A 174 -6.93 -2.02 -10.92
N GLY A 175 -8.15 -1.54 -11.16
CA GLY A 175 -8.49 -0.73 -12.33
C GLY A 175 -7.71 0.59 -12.38
N GLU A 176 -7.60 1.29 -11.26
CA GLU A 176 -6.79 2.51 -11.13
C GLU A 176 -5.31 2.26 -11.45
N LEU A 177 -4.73 1.20 -10.88
CA LEU A 177 -3.34 0.82 -11.13
C LEU A 177 -3.11 0.43 -12.60
N ARG A 178 -4.04 -0.36 -13.19
CA ARG A 178 -3.99 -0.69 -14.62
C ARG A 178 -3.98 0.56 -15.49
N ALA A 179 -4.77 1.58 -15.16
CA ALA A 179 -4.77 2.84 -15.91
C ALA A 179 -3.39 3.53 -15.87
N LEU A 180 -2.71 3.53 -14.72
CA LEU A 180 -1.33 4.03 -14.60
C LEU A 180 -0.36 3.21 -15.48
N PHE A 181 -0.50 1.89 -15.52
CA PHE A 181 0.35 1.02 -16.33
C PHE A 181 0.08 1.17 -17.83
N VAL A 182 -1.17 1.37 -18.24
CA VAL A 182 -1.51 1.74 -19.65
C VAL A 182 -0.84 3.06 -20.04
N ALA A 183 -0.73 3.99 -19.10
CA ALA A 183 -0.02 5.27 -19.30
C ALA A 183 1.52 5.13 -19.26
N GLY A 184 2.06 3.92 -19.10
CA GLY A 184 3.50 3.66 -19.08
C GLY A 184 4.18 3.87 -17.72
N SER A 185 3.41 4.02 -16.64
CA SER A 185 3.93 4.24 -15.28
C SER A 185 4.19 2.93 -14.54
N GLY A 186 4.90 1.99 -15.14
CA GLY A 186 5.25 0.72 -14.49
C GLY A 186 4.46 -0.49 -15.00
N SER A 187 4.39 -1.56 -14.20
CA SER A 187 3.74 -2.81 -14.58
C SER A 187 3.23 -3.60 -13.37
N TRP A 188 2.27 -4.49 -13.64
CA TRP A 188 1.91 -5.57 -12.76
C TRP A 188 2.66 -6.83 -13.15
N TYR A 189 3.19 -7.56 -12.18
CA TYR A 189 3.98 -8.78 -12.39
C TYR A 189 3.27 -9.97 -11.78
N VAL A 190 3.37 -11.12 -12.43
CA VAL A 190 2.86 -12.41 -11.94
C VAL A 190 3.96 -13.45 -11.91
N ALA A 191 3.87 -14.34 -10.92
CA ALA A 191 4.60 -15.60 -10.87
C ALA A 191 3.69 -16.70 -11.37
N LEU A 192 4.08 -17.37 -12.45
CA LEU A 192 3.33 -18.42 -13.12
C LEU A 192 3.96 -19.81 -12.81
N GLU A 193 3.13 -20.77 -12.37
CA GLU A 193 3.51 -22.15 -12.15
C GLU A 193 2.78 -23.08 -13.15
N GLY A 194 3.49 -24.04 -13.74
CA GLY A 194 2.90 -25.03 -14.67
C GLY A 194 2.77 -24.55 -16.11
N ASP A 195 2.12 -25.40 -16.94
CA ASP A 195 1.81 -25.14 -18.36
C ASP A 195 0.39 -25.69 -18.67
N PRO A 196 -0.62 -24.84 -19.00
CA PRO A 196 -0.56 -23.38 -19.00
C PRO A 196 -0.29 -22.80 -17.59
N GLY A 197 0.41 -21.65 -17.52
CA GLY A 197 0.83 -21.06 -16.25
C GLY A 197 -0.34 -20.57 -15.40
N GLU A 198 -0.40 -21.02 -14.14
CA GLU A 198 -1.34 -20.55 -13.13
C GLU A 198 -0.67 -19.47 -12.29
N VAL A 199 -1.38 -18.37 -11.96
CA VAL A 199 -0.83 -17.32 -11.12
C VAL A 199 -0.75 -17.81 -9.67
N VAL A 200 0.46 -17.84 -9.13
CA VAL A 200 0.74 -18.25 -7.75
C VAL A 200 1.28 -17.13 -6.87
N GLY A 201 1.54 -15.97 -7.46
CA GLY A 201 1.92 -14.74 -6.76
C GLY A 201 1.88 -13.56 -7.71
N CYS A 202 1.74 -12.36 -7.16
CA CYS A 202 1.68 -11.14 -7.95
C CYS A 202 2.19 -9.92 -7.18
N CYS A 203 2.60 -8.87 -7.89
CA CYS A 203 2.84 -7.55 -7.34
C CYS A 203 2.78 -6.48 -8.44
N GLY A 204 2.46 -5.25 -8.06
CA GLY A 204 2.61 -4.09 -8.93
C GLY A 204 3.86 -3.28 -8.60
N ILE A 205 4.46 -2.60 -9.59
CA ILE A 205 5.42 -1.52 -9.37
C ILE A 205 4.94 -0.32 -10.17
N VAL A 206 4.55 0.76 -9.47
CA VAL A 206 4.27 2.05 -10.10
C VAL A 206 5.56 2.85 -10.15
N ALA A 207 5.96 3.23 -11.37
CA ALA A 207 7.16 4.01 -11.63
C ALA A 207 6.79 5.49 -11.82
N ALA A 208 7.38 6.36 -11.00
CA ALA A 208 7.29 7.81 -11.10
C ALA A 208 8.70 8.40 -11.17
N GLY A 209 9.16 8.70 -12.37
CA GLY A 209 10.56 9.06 -12.60
C GLY A 209 11.50 7.94 -12.14
N PRO A 210 12.54 8.24 -11.31
CA PRO A 210 13.51 7.24 -10.88
C PRO A 210 13.02 6.38 -9.69
N VAL A 211 11.78 6.56 -9.21
CA VAL A 211 11.25 5.84 -8.06
C VAL A 211 10.18 4.86 -8.48
N GLY A 212 10.33 3.60 -8.06
CA GLY A 212 9.33 2.54 -8.22
C GLY A 212 8.72 2.17 -6.86
N ARG A 213 7.41 2.28 -6.70
CA ARG A 213 6.66 1.95 -5.49
C ARG A 213 5.94 0.62 -5.67
N PHE A 214 6.27 -0.35 -4.83
CA PHE A 214 5.57 -1.63 -4.81
C PHE A 214 4.11 -1.49 -4.36
N GLN A 215 3.26 -2.32 -4.96
CA GLN A 215 1.84 -2.46 -4.63
C GLN A 215 1.51 -3.94 -4.51
N SER A 216 0.79 -4.33 -3.44
CA SER A 216 0.24 -5.68 -3.23
C SER A 216 1.20 -6.80 -3.60
N VAL A 217 2.18 -7.07 -2.74
CA VAL A 217 3.12 -8.19 -2.91
C VAL A 217 2.51 -9.44 -2.31
N ASP A 218 1.77 -10.18 -3.11
CA ASP A 218 0.97 -11.31 -2.66
C ASP A 218 1.47 -12.65 -3.19
N THR A 219 1.32 -13.68 -2.36
CA THR A 219 1.53 -15.08 -2.75
C THR A 219 0.31 -15.88 -2.32
N ARG A 220 -0.24 -16.67 -3.24
CA ARG A 220 -1.38 -17.55 -2.98
C ARG A 220 -1.12 -18.42 -1.74
N ALA A 221 -2.09 -18.50 -0.82
CA ALA A 221 -1.91 -19.11 0.51
C ALA A 221 -1.30 -20.51 0.49
N ASP A 222 -1.79 -21.38 -0.43
CA ASP A 222 -1.30 -22.75 -0.60
C ASP A 222 0.09 -22.86 -1.28
N ARG A 223 0.66 -21.74 -1.70
CA ARG A 223 1.98 -21.64 -2.36
C ARG A 223 3.00 -20.83 -1.54
N ARG A 224 2.62 -20.33 -0.37
CA ARG A 224 3.53 -19.59 0.51
C ARG A 224 4.72 -20.44 0.98
N ARG A 225 5.80 -19.79 1.41
CA ARG A 225 7.03 -20.38 1.96
C ARG A 225 7.81 -21.26 0.97
N ARG A 226 7.55 -21.10 -0.33
CA ARG A 226 8.24 -21.80 -1.43
C ARG A 226 9.22 -20.90 -2.20
N GLY A 227 9.56 -19.71 -1.70
CA GLY A 227 10.50 -18.78 -2.33
C GLY A 227 9.93 -18.02 -3.55
N ILE A 228 8.61 -18.06 -3.79
CA ILE A 228 7.95 -17.39 -4.91
C ILE A 228 8.04 -15.87 -4.76
N CYS A 229 7.66 -15.32 -3.59
CA CYS A 229 7.76 -13.88 -3.31
C CYS A 229 9.18 -13.35 -3.54
N SER A 230 10.21 -14.08 -3.07
CA SER A 230 11.61 -13.70 -3.28
C SER A 230 11.96 -13.57 -4.77
N ARG A 231 11.55 -14.53 -5.57
CA ARG A 231 11.78 -14.52 -7.03
C ARG A 231 11.02 -13.39 -7.69
N LEU A 232 9.73 -13.24 -7.37
CA LEU A 232 8.85 -12.22 -7.91
C LEU A 232 9.39 -10.81 -7.69
N VAL A 233 9.72 -10.45 -6.43
CA VAL A 233 10.21 -9.12 -6.07
C VAL A 233 11.50 -8.77 -6.82
N VAL A 234 12.47 -9.69 -6.84
CA VAL A 234 13.77 -9.43 -7.49
C VAL A 234 13.63 -9.28 -9.00
N GLU A 235 12.86 -10.15 -9.67
CA GLU A 235 12.67 -10.06 -11.12
C GLU A 235 11.82 -8.84 -11.51
N ALA A 236 10.83 -8.44 -10.69
CA ALA A 236 10.07 -7.23 -10.89
C ALA A 236 10.98 -5.98 -10.81
N CYS A 237 11.91 -5.92 -9.83
CA CYS A 237 12.93 -4.86 -9.78
C CYS A 237 13.77 -4.83 -11.05
N ARG A 238 14.35 -5.96 -11.45
CA ARG A 238 15.21 -6.07 -12.65
C ARG A 238 14.49 -5.66 -13.93
N HIS A 239 13.22 -6.04 -14.06
CA HIS A 239 12.42 -5.63 -15.21
C HIS A 239 12.17 -4.13 -15.18
N SER A 240 11.76 -3.56 -14.03
CA SER A 240 11.48 -2.13 -13.89
C SER A 240 12.72 -1.25 -14.09
N GLU A 241 13.91 -1.71 -13.66
CA GLU A 241 15.19 -1.04 -13.96
C GLU A 241 15.43 -0.91 -15.47
N ARG A 242 15.18 -1.98 -16.22
CA ARG A 242 15.44 -2.03 -17.67
C ARG A 242 14.41 -1.28 -18.49
N HIS A 243 13.14 -1.35 -18.11
CA HIS A 243 12.04 -0.89 -18.96
C HIS A 243 11.46 0.46 -18.55
N TYR A 244 11.58 0.83 -17.27
CA TYR A 244 11.02 2.09 -16.73
C TYR A 244 12.09 3.02 -16.16
N GLY A 245 13.38 2.63 -16.17
CA GLY A 245 14.46 3.45 -15.67
C GLY A 245 14.41 3.69 -14.15
N VAL A 246 13.80 2.76 -13.41
CA VAL A 246 13.73 2.86 -11.94
C VAL A 246 15.12 2.72 -11.34
N GLU A 247 15.47 3.63 -10.44
CA GLU A 247 16.76 3.65 -9.74
C GLU A 247 16.62 3.38 -8.23
N ARG A 248 15.42 3.54 -7.69
CA ARG A 248 15.12 3.31 -6.28
C ARG A 248 13.76 2.63 -6.15
N PHE A 249 13.71 1.54 -5.41
CA PHE A 249 12.49 0.77 -5.16
C PHE A 249 12.05 1.01 -3.73
N VAL A 250 10.81 1.43 -3.55
CA VAL A 250 10.18 1.64 -2.25
C VAL A 250 9.15 0.56 -2.02
N LEU A 251 9.29 -0.15 -0.90
CA LEU A 251 8.34 -1.11 -0.39
C LEU A 251 7.88 -0.63 0.98
N VAL A 252 6.59 -0.71 1.26
CA VAL A 252 6.04 -0.36 2.57
C VAL A 252 5.32 -1.57 3.13
N ALA A 253 5.59 -1.86 4.39
CA ALA A 253 4.99 -2.97 5.10
C ALA A 253 4.62 -2.58 6.53
N ASP A 254 3.61 -3.23 7.11
CA ASP A 254 3.30 -3.10 8.53
C ASP A 254 4.50 -3.48 9.39
N ALA A 255 4.75 -2.76 10.48
CA ALA A 255 5.91 -2.95 11.34
C ALA A 255 5.91 -4.33 12.05
N GLY A 256 4.73 -4.92 12.25
CA GLY A 256 4.55 -6.27 12.79
C GLY A 256 4.55 -7.37 11.72
N TYR A 257 4.67 -7.01 10.43
CA TYR A 257 4.52 -7.96 9.35
C TYR A 257 5.72 -8.90 9.22
N HIS A 258 5.47 -10.19 9.19
CA HIS A 258 6.49 -11.23 9.17
C HIS A 258 7.42 -11.21 7.94
N ALA A 259 7.03 -10.53 6.85
CA ALA A 259 7.83 -10.45 5.63
C ALA A 259 8.93 -9.37 5.66
N LEU A 260 9.02 -8.51 6.69
CA LEU A 260 10.07 -7.50 6.79
C LEU A 260 11.47 -8.12 6.65
N GLY A 261 11.77 -9.17 7.42
CA GLY A 261 13.05 -9.88 7.33
C GLY A 261 13.31 -10.53 5.97
N LEU A 262 12.25 -10.91 5.23
CA LEU A 262 12.39 -11.36 3.86
C LEU A 262 12.89 -10.22 2.96
N TYR A 263 12.25 -9.05 3.01
CA TYR A 263 12.62 -7.90 2.18
C TYR A 263 14.05 -7.42 2.49
N GLU A 264 14.44 -7.40 3.77
CA GLU A 264 15.82 -7.09 4.16
C GLU A 264 16.82 -8.11 3.55
N SER A 265 16.49 -9.39 3.54
CA SER A 265 17.32 -10.44 2.92
C SER A 265 17.45 -10.28 1.40
N LEU A 266 16.48 -9.62 0.76
CA LEU A 266 16.50 -9.28 -0.65
C LEU A 266 17.25 -7.97 -0.96
N GLY A 267 17.79 -7.27 0.05
CA GLY A 267 18.57 -6.05 -0.10
C GLY A 267 17.77 -4.75 0.05
N PHE A 268 16.57 -4.82 0.59
CA PHE A 268 15.82 -3.63 0.99
C PHE A 268 16.25 -3.22 2.41
N GLU A 269 16.52 -1.95 2.59
CA GLU A 269 16.93 -1.39 3.89
C GLU A 269 15.80 -0.55 4.47
N PRO A 270 15.43 -0.73 5.76
CA PRO A 270 14.45 0.14 6.41
C PRO A 270 15.03 1.56 6.53
N VAL A 271 14.34 2.55 5.95
CA VAL A 271 14.81 3.93 5.90
C VAL A 271 13.94 4.90 6.71
N GLU A 272 12.68 4.54 6.93
CA GLU A 272 11.79 5.34 7.77
C GLU A 272 10.68 4.47 8.36
N ARG A 273 10.07 4.97 9.41
CA ARG A 273 8.86 4.44 10.02
C ARG A 273 7.85 5.56 10.13
N ILE A 274 6.61 5.28 9.75
CA ILE A 274 5.51 6.23 9.94
C ILE A 274 4.46 5.62 10.86
N ALA A 275 3.66 6.48 11.47
CA ALA A 275 2.44 6.08 12.16
C ALA A 275 1.26 6.81 11.54
N CYS A 276 0.10 6.18 11.59
CA CYS A 276 -1.16 6.69 11.09
C CYS A 276 -2.32 6.04 11.82
N VAL A 277 -3.51 6.60 11.70
CA VAL A 277 -4.72 6.04 12.30
C VAL A 277 -5.85 5.97 11.28
N LYS A 278 -6.65 4.92 11.37
CA LYS A 278 -7.87 4.77 10.58
C LYS A 278 -9.05 4.34 11.45
N LEU A 279 -10.24 4.74 11.03
CA LEU A 279 -11.51 4.28 11.57
C LEU A 279 -12.39 3.84 10.41
N ASP A 280 -12.72 2.57 10.39
CA ASP A 280 -13.76 2.03 9.51
C ASP A 280 -15.00 1.72 10.37
N PRO A 281 -16.10 2.48 10.24
CA PRO A 281 -17.30 2.27 11.03
C PRO A 281 -18.00 0.95 10.71
N THR A 282 -17.65 0.31 9.60
CA THR A 282 -18.21 -0.99 9.17
C THR A 282 -17.36 -2.18 9.64
N ALA A 283 -16.12 -1.94 10.11
CA ALA A 283 -15.26 -2.98 10.66
C ALA A 283 -15.84 -3.47 12.00
N THR A 284 -16.02 -4.77 12.13
CA THR A 284 -16.34 -5.36 13.42
C THR A 284 -15.12 -5.19 14.32
N PRO A 285 -15.24 -4.61 15.53
CA PRO A 285 -14.09 -4.45 16.41
C PRO A 285 -13.44 -5.81 16.62
N ALA A 286 -12.13 -5.88 16.35
CA ALA A 286 -11.33 -7.08 16.61
C ALA A 286 -11.55 -7.46 18.08
N GLY A 287 -12.19 -8.62 18.31
CA GLY A 287 -12.53 -9.07 19.65
C GLY A 287 -11.28 -9.11 20.50
N GLY A 288 -11.26 -8.23 21.52
CA GLY A 288 -10.22 -8.26 22.54
C GLY A 288 -10.10 -9.68 23.05
N THR A 289 -8.97 -10.32 22.84
CA THR A 289 -8.62 -11.56 23.54
C THR A 289 -8.64 -11.24 25.04
N ALA A 290 -9.79 -11.52 25.65
CA ALA A 290 -9.88 -11.60 27.10
C ALA A 290 -8.85 -12.62 27.55
N ALA A 291 -7.82 -12.16 28.26
CA ALA A 291 -6.92 -13.02 29.00
C ALA A 291 -7.79 -13.86 29.95
N ALA A 292 -8.01 -15.13 29.59
CA ALA A 292 -8.53 -16.10 30.50
C ALA A 292 -7.44 -16.39 31.54
N ALA A 293 -7.62 -15.87 32.72
CA ALA A 293 -6.95 -16.37 33.93
C ALA A 293 -7.45 -17.78 34.21
N GLY A 294 -6.51 -18.72 34.35
CA GLY A 294 -6.76 -20.10 34.74
C GLY A 294 -5.45 -20.88 34.74
#